data_4ca7abd06ff89cdb9b997fb62a1555f1
#
_entry.id   4ca7abd06ff89cdb9b997fb62a1555f1
#
_cell.length_a   1.000
_cell.length_b   1.000
_cell.length_c   1.000
_cell.angle_alpha   90.00
_cell.angle_beta   90.00
_cell.angle_gamma   90.00
#
_symmetry.space_group_name_H-M   'P 1'
#
loop_
_entity.id
_entity.type
_entity.pdbx_description
1 polymer ?
#
loop_
_entity_poly.entity_id
_entity_poly.type
_entity_poly.pdbx_seq_one_letter_code
_entity_poly.pdbx_strand_id
1 'polypeptide(L)' 'LLLLDEPSMGLAPIFIREIFKIIQEIQKTGTTVLLIEQNAKMALSISNRAYVLETGSVVLSGTGQELLESDEIQKAYLGG' A
#
# COMPACT_ATOMS: atom_id res chain seq x y z
N LEU A 1 -0.75 16.23 -6.25
CA LEU A 1 -1.11 15.22 -5.24
C LEU A 1 -2.37 14.49 -5.65
N LEU A 2 -2.29 13.19 -5.76
CA LEU A 2 -3.43 12.32 -6.04
C LEU A 2 -3.75 11.52 -4.78
N LEU A 3 -5.02 11.57 -4.35
CA LEU A 3 -5.49 10.80 -3.20
C LEU A 3 -6.37 9.66 -3.70
N LEU A 4 -5.99 8.43 -3.33
CA LEU A 4 -6.75 7.22 -3.67
C LEU A 4 -7.15 6.50 -2.39
N ASP A 5 -8.45 6.28 -2.21
CA ASP A 5 -9.00 5.64 -1.02
C ASP A 5 -9.53 4.27 -1.37
N GLU A 6 -8.79 3.23 -0.97
CA GLU A 6 -9.10 1.82 -1.18
C GLU A 6 -9.49 1.47 -2.62
N PRO A 7 -8.61 1.80 -3.60
CA PRO A 7 -8.96 1.63 -5.01
C PRO A 7 -9.14 0.17 -5.43
N SER A 8 -8.60 -0.79 -4.68
CA SER A 8 -8.72 -2.22 -5.03
C SER A 8 -9.92 -2.91 -4.40
N MET A 9 -10.65 -2.21 -3.52
CA MET A 9 -11.78 -2.83 -2.80
C MET A 9 -12.83 -3.37 -3.76
N GLY A 10 -13.22 -4.64 -3.57
CA GLY A 10 -14.27 -5.27 -4.37
C GLY A 10 -13.84 -5.71 -5.77
N LEU A 11 -12.59 -5.51 -6.16
CA LEU A 11 -12.10 -5.90 -7.47
C LEU A 11 -11.59 -7.35 -7.49
N ALA A 12 -11.74 -8.02 -8.64
CA ALA A 12 -11.13 -9.33 -8.86
C ALA A 12 -9.60 -9.19 -8.91
N PRO A 13 -8.85 -10.26 -8.56
CA PRO A 13 -7.38 -10.19 -8.51
C PRO A 13 -6.68 -9.64 -9.74
N ILE A 14 -7.19 -9.97 -10.93
CA ILE A 14 -6.59 -9.46 -12.17
C ILE A 14 -6.71 -7.93 -12.26
N PHE A 15 -7.86 -7.38 -11.83
CA PHE A 15 -8.09 -5.94 -11.85
C PHE A 15 -7.32 -5.23 -10.75
N ILE A 16 -7.10 -5.89 -9.63
CA ILE A 16 -6.26 -5.36 -8.56
C ILE A 16 -4.85 -5.10 -9.08
N ARG A 17 -4.26 -6.07 -9.77
CA ARG A 17 -2.93 -5.91 -10.37
C ARG A 17 -2.88 -4.77 -11.38
N GLU A 18 -3.92 -4.63 -12.20
CA GLU A 18 -3.99 -3.55 -13.18
C GLU A 18 -4.07 -2.18 -12.52
N ILE A 19 -4.85 -2.04 -11.47
CA ILE A 19 -4.98 -0.78 -10.72
C ILE A 19 -3.62 -0.38 -10.12
N PHE A 20 -2.92 -1.31 -9.48
CA PHE A 20 -1.62 -0.99 -8.88
C PHE A 20 -0.57 -0.66 -9.92
N LYS A 21 -0.64 -1.28 -11.09
CA LYS A 21 0.24 -0.96 -12.21
C LYS A 21 0.00 0.47 -12.70
N ILE A 22 -1.25 0.88 -12.80
CA ILE A 22 -1.63 2.25 -13.18
C ILE A 22 -1.10 3.24 -12.15
N ILE A 23 -1.25 2.94 -10.86
CA ILE A 23 -0.76 3.80 -9.78
C ILE A 23 0.76 3.99 -9.89
N GLN A 24 1.51 2.92 -10.16
CA GLN A 24 2.96 3.01 -10.35
C GLN A 24 3.31 3.90 -11.55
N GLU A 25 2.55 3.82 -12.62
CA GLU A 25 2.78 4.66 -13.80
C GLU A 25 2.54 6.13 -13.51
N ILE A 26 1.49 6.44 -12.76
CA ILE A 26 1.22 7.81 -12.31
C ILE A 26 2.37 8.32 -11.44
N GLN A 27 2.86 7.49 -10.53
CA GLN A 27 3.98 7.81 -9.67
C GLN A 27 5.24 8.15 -10.46
N LYS A 28 5.50 7.43 -11.54
CA LYS A 28 6.66 7.66 -12.41
C LYS A 28 6.62 9.01 -13.12
N THR A 29 5.45 9.60 -13.28
CA THR A 29 5.33 10.93 -13.88
C THR A 29 5.71 12.06 -12.92
N GLY A 30 6.10 11.73 -11.70
CA GLY A 30 6.45 12.72 -10.67
C GLY A 30 5.27 13.14 -9.80
N THR A 31 4.10 12.54 -10.00
CA THR A 31 2.92 12.83 -9.19
C THR A 31 3.06 12.17 -7.82
N THR A 32 2.88 12.95 -6.76
CA THR A 32 2.80 12.41 -5.41
C THR A 32 1.46 11.73 -5.22
N VAL A 33 1.47 10.48 -4.77
CA VAL A 33 0.25 9.69 -4.55
C VAL A 33 0.14 9.34 -3.08
N LEU A 34 -1.00 9.67 -2.48
CA LEU A 34 -1.37 9.19 -1.14
C LEU A 34 -2.38 8.06 -1.32
N LEU A 35 -1.99 6.86 -0.95
CA LEU A 35 -2.79 5.66 -1.12
C LEU A 35 -3.26 5.13 0.23
N ILE A 36 -4.57 4.95 0.38
CA ILE A 36 -5.16 4.28 1.54
C ILE A 36 -5.62 2.92 1.06
N GLU A 37 -5.07 1.85 1.65
CA GLU A 37 -5.30 0.50 1.12
C GLU A 37 -5.21 -0.54 2.22
N GLN A 38 -6.14 -1.50 2.21
CA GLN A 38 -6.12 -2.66 3.12
C GLN A 38 -5.28 -3.80 2.57
N ASN A 39 -5.08 -3.84 1.26
CA ASN A 39 -4.20 -4.83 0.63
C ASN A 39 -2.74 -4.45 0.90
N ALA A 40 -2.28 -4.81 2.10
CA ALA A 40 -1.00 -4.36 2.61
C ALA A 40 0.17 -4.78 1.72
N LYS A 41 0.19 -6.02 1.26
CA LYS A 41 1.29 -6.53 0.44
C LYS A 41 1.46 -5.72 -0.83
N MET A 42 0.36 -5.47 -1.55
CA MET A 42 0.41 -4.69 -2.79
C MET A 42 0.78 -3.23 -2.52
N ALA A 43 0.16 -2.63 -1.51
CA ALA A 43 0.44 -1.23 -1.16
C ALA A 43 1.90 -1.03 -0.79
N LEU A 44 2.46 -1.89 0.06
CA LEU A 44 3.86 -1.79 0.49
C LEU A 44 4.83 -2.03 -0.65
N SER A 45 4.47 -2.91 -1.59
CA SER A 45 5.35 -3.24 -2.72
C SER A 45 5.58 -2.05 -3.66
N ILE A 46 4.68 -1.07 -3.67
CA ILE A 46 4.79 0.11 -4.55
C ILE A 46 5.05 1.41 -3.79
N SER A 47 5.06 1.37 -2.46
CA SER A 47 5.17 2.57 -1.64
C SER A 47 6.62 2.96 -1.39
N ASN A 48 6.92 4.25 -1.47
CA ASN A 48 8.19 4.81 -1.00
C ASN A 48 8.19 4.87 0.52
N ARG A 49 7.08 5.32 1.10
CA ARG A 49 6.90 5.43 2.54
C ARG A 49 5.50 4.97 2.92
N ALA A 50 5.37 4.32 4.07
CA ALA A 50 4.09 3.82 4.52
C ALA A 50 3.89 4.00 6.02
N TYR A 51 2.63 4.09 6.40
CA TYR A 51 2.20 4.23 7.79
C TYR A 51 1.11 3.19 8.03
N VAL A 52 1.27 2.42 9.10
CA VAL A 52 0.26 1.44 9.50
C VAL A 52 -0.58 2.06 10.61
N LEU A 53 -1.90 2.12 10.40
CA LEU A 53 -2.82 2.69 11.37
C LEU A 53 -3.68 1.60 12.00
N GLU A 54 -3.83 1.70 13.31
CA GLU A 54 -4.77 0.87 14.06
C GLU A 54 -5.54 1.79 15.01
N THR A 55 -6.87 1.71 14.95
CA THR A 55 -7.77 2.48 15.82
C THR A 55 -7.44 3.97 15.81
N GLY A 56 -7.17 4.52 14.62
CA GLY A 56 -6.88 5.94 14.44
C GLY A 56 -5.48 6.40 14.83
N SER A 57 -4.59 5.47 15.17
CA SER A 57 -3.22 5.81 15.55
C SER A 57 -2.21 5.14 14.64
N VAL A 58 -1.11 5.83 14.36
CA VAL A 58 0.01 5.26 13.62
C VAL A 58 0.79 4.34 14.57
N VAL A 59 0.83 3.05 14.25
CA VAL A 59 1.54 2.06 15.08
C VAL A 59 2.89 1.65 14.50
N LEU A 60 3.07 1.78 13.18
CA LEU A 60 4.33 1.50 12.51
C LEU A 60 4.50 2.46 11.34
N SER A 61 5.75 2.81 11.02
CA SER A 61 6.06 3.58 9.83
C SER A 61 7.44 3.21 9.31
N GLY A 62 7.66 3.45 8.03
CA GLY A 62 8.94 3.15 7.38
C GLY A 62 8.81 3.19 5.87
N THR A 63 9.85 2.77 5.17
CA THR A 63 9.76 2.59 3.73
C THR A 63 8.90 1.36 3.44
N GLY A 64 8.33 1.29 2.24
CA GLY A 64 7.55 0.11 1.84
C GLY A 64 8.38 -1.17 1.98
N GLN A 65 9.65 -1.12 1.58
CA GLN A 65 10.55 -2.27 1.65
C GLN A 65 10.81 -2.70 3.09
N GLU A 66 11.07 -1.74 3.99
CA GLU A 66 11.29 -2.05 5.41
C GLU A 66 10.08 -2.75 6.02
N LEU A 67 8.89 -2.26 5.72
CA LEU A 67 7.67 -2.84 6.28
C LEU A 67 7.34 -4.20 5.68
N LEU A 68 7.63 -4.41 4.38
CA LEU A 68 7.47 -5.74 3.76
C LEU A 68 8.33 -6.80 4.42
N GLU A 69 9.52 -6.42 4.87
CA GLU A 69 10.47 -7.33 5.53
C GLU A 69 10.25 -7.46 7.04
N SER A 70 9.34 -6.67 7.60
CA SER A 70 9.05 -6.68 9.03
C SER A 70 8.29 -7.94 9.44
N ASP A 71 8.78 -8.63 10.47
CA ASP A 71 8.08 -9.80 11.02
C ASP A 71 6.70 -9.43 11.58
N GLU A 72 6.60 -8.26 12.20
CA GLU A 72 5.33 -7.77 12.72
C GLU A 72 4.29 -7.61 11.62
N ILE A 73 4.69 -7.02 10.51
CA ILE A 73 3.81 -6.80 9.37
C ILE A 73 3.40 -8.14 8.75
N GLN A 74 4.36 -9.05 8.56
CA GLN A 74 4.06 -10.36 7.98
C GLN A 74 3.05 -11.12 8.82
N LYS A 75 3.21 -11.11 10.13
CA LYS A 75 2.30 -11.83 11.03
C LYS A 75 0.92 -11.18 11.12
N ALA A 76 0.87 -9.85 11.17
CA ALA A 76 -0.37 -9.13 11.39
C ALA A 76 -1.19 -8.89 10.12
N TYR A 77 -0.53 -8.66 8.99
CA TYR A 77 -1.20 -8.16 7.78
C TYR A 77 -0.95 -8.96 6.52
N LEU A 78 0.11 -9.75 6.44
CA LEU A 78 0.47 -10.49 5.23
C LEU A 78 0.21 -11.99 5.32
N GLY A 79 -0.36 -12.44 6.43
CA GLY A 79 -0.79 -13.83 6.60
C GLY A 79 0.34 -14.82 6.83
N GLY A 80 1.49 -14.34 7.19
CA GLY A 80 2.58 -15.25 7.35
C GLY A 80 3.84 -14.72 7.84
#